data_684fd03072703561260fd037ae27a34f
#
_entry.id   684fd03072703561260fd037ae27a34f
#
_cell.length_a   1.000
_cell.length_b   1.000
_cell.length_c   1.000
_cell.angle_alpha   90.00
_cell.angle_beta   90.00
_cell.angle_gamma   90.00
#
_symmetry.space_group_name_H-M   'P 1'
#
loop_
_entity.id
_entity.type
_entity.pdbx_description
1 polymer ?
#
loop_
_entity_poly.entity_id
_entity_poly.type
_entity_poly.pdbx_seq_one_letter_code
_entity_poly.pdbx_strand_id
1 'polypeptide(L)'
;MTMDVTCSVSWSNKEVWGLLMNKIRVRVADWHKDNADIRRIRDAVFVSEQSVPPELEWDSEDAGALHFLALEGDYAVGTARLLPDGEFGRLSVLKDWRGLNVGDALITAILDEAERRDLKQQRLSAQVHATAFYERFGFTVVSDEFLEAGLPHVDMVRNSH
;
A
#
# COMPACT_ATOMS: atom_id res chain seq x y z
N MET A 1 -1.02 0.97 8.89
CA MET A 1 0.18 1.77 8.59
C MET A 1 0.45 1.76 7.10
N THR A 2 0.71 2.90 6.54
CA THR A 2 1.00 3.07 5.12
C THR A 2 2.20 4.00 4.95
N MET A 3 2.80 4.02 3.77
CA MET A 3 3.93 4.90 3.48
C MET A 3 3.55 6.00 2.50
N ASP A 4 4.40 7.00 2.35
CA ASP A 4 4.28 8.00 1.30
C ASP A 4 4.66 7.38 -0.05
N VAL A 5 3.74 7.45 -0.99
CA VAL A 5 3.93 6.96 -2.35
C VAL A 5 3.87 8.09 -3.39
N THR A 6 3.85 9.33 -2.91
CA THR A 6 3.64 10.52 -3.75
C THR A 6 4.96 11.20 -4.15
N CYS A 7 6.07 10.46 -4.11
CA CYS A 7 7.38 10.99 -4.48
C CYS A 7 7.34 11.67 -5.85
N SER A 8 7.80 12.91 -5.93
CA SER A 8 7.79 13.67 -7.18
C SER A 8 8.92 13.22 -8.12
N VAL A 9 8.66 13.33 -9.41
CA VAL A 9 9.55 12.87 -10.46
C VAL A 9 9.92 14.02 -11.39
N SER A 10 11.17 14.07 -11.84
CA SER A 10 11.61 15.11 -12.79
C SER A 10 11.02 14.87 -14.18
N TRP A 11 10.68 15.95 -14.88
CA TRP A 11 10.04 15.92 -16.20
C TRP A 11 10.88 15.27 -17.30
N SER A 12 12.21 15.29 -17.16
CA SER A 12 13.14 14.75 -18.16
C SER A 12 13.03 13.24 -18.36
N ASN A 13 12.36 12.54 -17.45
CA ASN A 13 12.24 11.09 -17.49
C ASN A 13 10.83 10.59 -17.83
N LYS A 14 9.90 11.48 -18.19
CA LYS A 14 8.48 11.12 -18.40
C LYS A 14 8.25 10.00 -19.43
N GLU A 15 8.99 10.01 -20.52
CA GLU A 15 8.83 9.00 -21.58
C GLU A 15 9.30 7.61 -21.11
N VAL A 16 10.45 7.58 -20.42
CA VAL A 16 10.98 6.35 -19.84
C VAL A 16 10.05 5.81 -18.76
N TRP A 17 9.43 6.71 -18.00
CA TRP A 17 8.51 6.38 -16.93
C TRP A 17 7.20 5.80 -17.45
N GLY A 18 6.66 6.35 -18.54
CA GLY A 18 5.48 5.78 -19.17
C GLY A 18 5.71 4.33 -19.64
N LEU A 19 6.92 4.04 -20.13
CA LEU A 19 7.30 2.69 -20.52
C LEU A 19 7.41 1.74 -19.31
N LEU A 20 7.96 2.23 -18.20
CA LEU A 20 8.06 1.46 -16.95
C LEU A 20 6.70 1.17 -16.34
N MET A 21 5.79 2.15 -16.34
CA MET A 21 4.44 2.00 -15.80
C MET A 21 3.62 0.93 -16.54
N ASN A 22 3.80 0.81 -17.85
CA ASN A 22 3.14 -0.22 -18.64
C ASN A 22 3.63 -1.64 -18.30
N LYS A 23 4.72 -1.76 -17.54
CA LYS A 23 5.30 -3.04 -17.11
C LYS A 23 4.90 -3.44 -15.71
N ILE A 24 4.31 -2.53 -14.92
CA ILE A 24 3.86 -2.84 -13.57
C ILE A 24 2.52 -3.56 -13.66
N ARG A 25 2.45 -4.74 -13.05
CA ARG A 25 1.20 -5.46 -12.89
C ARG A 25 1.01 -5.79 -11.41
N VAL A 26 -0.23 -5.84 -10.98
CA VAL A 26 -0.59 -6.23 -9.61
C VAL A 26 -1.35 -7.53 -9.66
N ARG A 27 -0.99 -8.44 -8.78
CA ARG A 27 -1.73 -9.68 -8.59
C ARG A 27 -1.98 -9.93 -7.11
N VAL A 28 -2.96 -10.77 -6.83
CA VAL A 28 -3.15 -11.33 -5.50
C VAL A 28 -1.98 -12.30 -5.22
N ALA A 29 -1.40 -12.19 -4.05
CA ALA A 29 -0.28 -12.99 -3.63
C ALA A 29 -0.75 -14.19 -2.79
N ASP A 30 0.00 -15.28 -2.86
CA ASP A 30 -0.15 -16.42 -1.95
C ASP A 30 0.76 -16.19 -0.74
N TRP A 31 0.18 -16.10 0.45
CA TRP A 31 0.95 -15.79 1.67
C TRP A 31 2.11 -16.76 1.91
N HIS A 32 1.92 -18.05 1.59
CA HIS A 32 2.96 -19.05 1.80
C HIS A 32 4.05 -19.02 0.74
N LYS A 33 3.67 -18.82 -0.52
CA LYS A 33 4.62 -18.84 -1.65
C LYS A 33 5.35 -17.50 -1.80
N ASP A 34 4.65 -16.38 -1.58
CA ASP A 34 5.15 -15.04 -1.81
C ASP A 34 5.66 -14.35 -0.55
N ASN A 35 5.67 -15.07 0.58
CA ASN A 35 6.01 -14.50 1.89
C ASN A 35 7.39 -13.82 1.90
N ALA A 36 8.38 -14.41 1.25
CA ALA A 36 9.73 -13.85 1.21
C ALA A 36 9.76 -12.47 0.53
N ASP A 37 9.05 -12.30 -0.58
CA ASP A 37 8.97 -11.02 -1.28
C ASP A 37 8.19 -9.98 -0.47
N ILE A 38 7.08 -10.38 0.13
CA ILE A 38 6.28 -9.50 0.99
C ILE A 38 7.12 -9.01 2.17
N ARG A 39 7.83 -9.91 2.84
CA ARG A 39 8.72 -9.56 3.96
C ARG A 39 9.85 -8.64 3.53
N ARG A 40 10.51 -8.93 2.44
CA ARG A 40 11.61 -8.11 1.91
C ARG A 40 11.16 -6.66 1.68
N ILE A 41 10.00 -6.47 1.07
CA ILE A 41 9.47 -5.13 0.78
C ILE A 41 9.06 -4.41 2.07
N ARG A 42 8.30 -5.06 2.94
CA ARG A 42 7.81 -4.46 4.18
C ARG A 42 8.95 -4.15 5.14
N ASP A 43 9.94 -5.02 5.26
CA ASP A 43 11.13 -4.76 6.08
C ASP A 43 11.92 -3.56 5.55
N ALA A 44 12.11 -3.47 4.23
CA ALA A 44 12.82 -2.35 3.63
C ALA A 44 12.13 -1.02 3.91
N VAL A 45 10.81 -0.97 3.82
CA VAL A 45 10.02 0.27 3.96
C VAL A 45 9.74 0.60 5.42
N PHE A 46 9.15 -0.31 6.16
CA PHE A 46 8.70 0.00 7.52
C PHE A 46 9.79 -0.13 8.56
N VAL A 47 10.60 -1.18 8.50
CA VAL A 47 11.63 -1.42 9.49
C VAL A 47 12.88 -0.58 9.20
N SER A 48 13.43 -0.67 7.99
CA SER A 48 14.69 0.01 7.66
C SER A 48 14.53 1.50 7.42
N GLU A 49 13.53 1.93 6.64
CA GLU A 49 13.35 3.36 6.34
C GLU A 49 12.61 4.12 7.45
N GLN A 50 11.55 3.55 8.01
CA GLN A 50 10.67 4.24 8.97
C GLN A 50 10.96 3.88 10.41
N SER A 51 11.92 2.99 10.66
CA SER A 51 12.33 2.58 12.02
C SER A 51 11.19 1.99 12.85
N VAL A 52 10.23 1.36 12.21
CA VAL A 52 9.15 0.63 12.91
C VAL A 52 9.77 -0.62 13.54
N PRO A 53 9.54 -0.86 14.85
CA PRO A 53 10.02 -2.09 15.46
C PRO A 53 9.47 -3.32 14.73
N PRO A 54 10.31 -4.34 14.42
CA PRO A 54 9.86 -5.53 13.68
C PRO A 54 8.66 -6.23 14.33
N GLU A 55 8.59 -6.24 15.65
CA GLU A 55 7.50 -6.85 16.40
C GLU A 55 6.14 -6.14 16.20
N LEU A 56 6.14 -4.87 15.77
CA LEU A 56 4.92 -4.12 15.45
C LEU A 56 4.52 -4.26 13.98
N GLU A 57 5.48 -4.58 13.11
CA GLU A 57 5.22 -4.74 11.67
C GLU A 57 4.51 -6.05 11.36
N TRP A 58 4.94 -7.14 12.00
CA TRP A 58 4.38 -8.47 11.78
C TRP A 58 3.32 -8.76 12.84
N ASP A 59 2.11 -9.13 12.41
CA ASP A 59 1.00 -9.43 13.29
C ASP A 59 0.28 -10.72 12.89
N SER A 60 -0.65 -11.16 13.74
CA SER A 60 -1.41 -12.40 13.52
C SER A 60 -2.41 -12.30 12.37
N GLU A 61 -2.71 -11.11 11.88
CA GLU A 61 -3.68 -10.90 10.81
C GLU A 61 -3.09 -11.20 9.43
N ASP A 62 -1.77 -11.25 9.31
CA ASP A 62 -1.11 -11.49 8.02
C ASP A 62 -1.54 -12.81 7.38
N ALA A 63 -1.68 -13.87 8.15
CA ALA A 63 -2.03 -15.19 7.61
C ALA A 63 -3.46 -15.25 7.05
N GLY A 64 -4.39 -14.47 7.61
CA GLY A 64 -5.80 -14.43 7.17
C GLY A 64 -6.11 -13.30 6.19
N ALA A 65 -5.14 -12.48 5.86
CA ALA A 65 -5.32 -11.34 4.98
C ALA A 65 -5.14 -11.72 3.51
N LEU A 66 -5.73 -10.90 2.64
CA LEU A 66 -5.43 -10.93 1.23
C LEU A 66 -4.24 -10.01 0.96
N HIS A 67 -3.19 -10.54 0.38
CA HIS A 67 -1.99 -9.79 0.03
C HIS A 67 -1.92 -9.52 -1.45
N PHE A 68 -1.35 -8.37 -1.82
CA PHE A 68 -1.15 -7.96 -3.20
C PHE A 68 0.32 -7.71 -3.44
N LEU A 69 0.81 -8.10 -4.61
CA LEU A 69 2.15 -7.79 -5.07
C LEU A 69 2.09 -6.98 -6.36
N ALA A 70 2.84 -5.89 -6.38
CA ALA A 70 3.13 -5.14 -7.59
C ALA A 70 4.46 -5.64 -8.15
N LEU A 71 4.47 -6.03 -9.41
CA LEU A 71 5.60 -6.69 -10.06
C LEU A 71 6.05 -5.89 -11.29
N GLU A 72 7.35 -5.72 -11.42
CA GLU A 72 7.99 -5.39 -12.69
C GLU A 72 8.63 -6.68 -13.22
N GLY A 73 8.06 -7.25 -14.29
CA GLY A 73 8.43 -8.61 -14.68
C GLY A 73 8.14 -9.57 -13.53
N ASP A 74 9.18 -10.27 -13.08
CA ASP A 74 9.09 -11.20 -11.94
C ASP A 74 9.59 -10.59 -10.63
N TYR A 75 10.01 -9.31 -10.65
CA TYR A 75 10.56 -8.65 -9.47
C TYR A 75 9.46 -7.88 -8.73
N ALA A 76 9.24 -8.25 -7.47
CA ALA A 76 8.25 -7.59 -6.62
C ALA A 76 8.80 -6.25 -6.08
N VAL A 77 8.07 -5.17 -6.33
CA VAL A 77 8.47 -3.79 -6.01
C VAL A 77 7.52 -3.09 -5.04
N GLY A 78 6.37 -3.66 -4.78
CA GLY A 78 5.40 -3.12 -3.85
C GLY A 78 4.45 -4.19 -3.34
N THR A 79 3.82 -3.93 -2.19
CA THR A 79 2.86 -4.83 -1.58
C THR A 79 1.82 -4.06 -0.77
N ALA A 80 0.68 -4.69 -0.53
CA ALA A 80 -0.37 -4.18 0.33
C ALA A 80 -1.19 -5.35 0.89
N ARG A 81 -1.97 -5.09 1.94
CA ARG A 81 -2.78 -6.09 2.64
C ARG A 81 -4.22 -5.61 2.76
N LEU A 82 -5.17 -6.48 2.45
CA LEU A 82 -6.60 -6.25 2.67
C LEU A 82 -7.14 -7.29 3.65
N LEU A 83 -7.72 -6.83 4.75
CA LEU A 83 -8.34 -7.68 5.75
C LEU A 83 -9.79 -8.01 5.36
N PRO A 84 -10.35 -9.11 5.89
CA PRO A 84 -11.72 -9.53 5.54
C PRO A 84 -12.81 -8.50 5.84
N ASP A 85 -12.58 -7.59 6.79
CA ASP A 85 -13.52 -6.55 7.19
C ASP A 85 -13.46 -5.26 6.36
N GLY A 86 -12.59 -5.22 5.35
CA GLY A 86 -12.40 -4.04 4.50
C GLY A 86 -11.28 -3.09 4.96
N GLU A 87 -10.61 -3.39 6.07
CA GLU A 87 -9.43 -2.63 6.47
C GLU A 87 -8.24 -3.03 5.60
N PHE A 88 -7.54 -2.04 5.05
CA PHE A 88 -6.30 -2.32 4.35
C PHE A 88 -5.16 -1.45 4.87
N GLY A 89 -3.96 -1.91 4.59
CA GLY A 89 -2.77 -1.22 5.03
C GLY A 89 -1.52 -1.92 4.54
N ARG A 90 -0.43 -1.69 5.25
CA ARG A 90 0.88 -2.22 4.88
C ARG A 90 1.23 -1.92 3.43
N LEU A 91 0.64 -0.84 2.88
CA LEU A 91 0.96 -0.35 1.54
C LEU A 91 2.40 0.14 1.54
N SER A 92 3.22 -0.50 0.76
CA SER A 92 4.65 -0.20 0.70
C SER A 92 5.18 -0.37 -0.71
N VAL A 93 5.97 0.61 -1.14
CA VAL A 93 6.64 0.62 -2.43
C VAL A 93 8.13 0.85 -2.19
N LEU A 94 8.97 0.03 -2.80
CA LEU A 94 10.43 0.20 -2.70
C LEU A 94 10.83 1.59 -3.19
N LYS A 95 11.80 2.19 -2.51
CA LYS A 95 12.21 3.58 -2.70
C LYS A 95 12.45 3.95 -4.16
N ASP A 96 13.17 3.11 -4.89
CA ASP A 96 13.52 3.37 -6.29
C ASP A 96 12.33 3.27 -7.25
N TRP A 97 11.18 2.78 -6.76
CA TRP A 97 9.96 2.58 -7.55
C TRP A 97 8.85 3.57 -7.19
N ARG A 98 9.13 4.52 -6.29
CA ARG A 98 8.17 5.56 -5.92
C ARG A 98 8.06 6.61 -7.01
N GLY A 99 6.89 7.25 -7.10
CA GLY A 99 6.61 8.23 -8.14
C GLY A 99 6.35 7.63 -9.51
N LEU A 100 6.23 6.29 -9.61
CA LEU A 100 5.94 5.54 -10.84
C LEU A 100 4.52 4.96 -10.84
N ASN A 101 3.63 5.48 -10.01
CA ASN A 101 2.23 5.03 -9.85
C ASN A 101 2.07 3.56 -9.40
N VAL A 102 3.08 2.99 -8.76
CA VAL A 102 2.98 1.64 -8.19
C VAL A 102 1.93 1.61 -7.07
N GLY A 103 1.92 2.62 -6.21
CA GLY A 103 0.91 2.78 -5.16
C GLY A 103 -0.50 2.90 -5.74
N ASP A 104 -0.66 3.68 -6.81
CA ASP A 104 -1.94 3.82 -7.52
C ASP A 104 -2.44 2.46 -8.02
N ALA A 105 -1.56 1.66 -8.61
CA ALA A 105 -1.91 0.33 -9.10
C ALA A 105 -2.33 -0.61 -7.97
N LEU A 106 -1.62 -0.57 -6.85
CA LEU A 106 -1.97 -1.37 -5.67
C LEU A 106 -3.33 -0.98 -5.10
N ILE A 107 -3.60 0.31 -4.92
CA ILE A 107 -4.91 0.79 -4.42
C ILE A 107 -6.03 0.39 -5.37
N THR A 108 -5.84 0.56 -6.67
CA THR A 108 -6.85 0.18 -7.68
C THR A 108 -7.18 -1.31 -7.56
N ALA A 109 -6.16 -2.16 -7.45
CA ALA A 109 -6.36 -3.61 -7.31
C ALA A 109 -7.11 -3.96 -6.00
N ILE A 110 -6.78 -3.29 -4.89
CA ILE A 110 -7.47 -3.47 -3.61
C ILE A 110 -8.95 -3.10 -3.72
N LEU A 111 -9.26 -1.94 -4.32
CA LEU A 111 -10.64 -1.47 -4.46
C LEU A 111 -11.45 -2.36 -5.39
N ASP A 112 -10.86 -2.84 -6.48
CA ASP A 112 -11.52 -3.79 -7.38
C ASP A 112 -11.83 -5.11 -6.65
N GLU A 113 -10.91 -5.61 -5.85
CA GLU A 113 -11.12 -6.83 -5.08
C GLU A 113 -12.16 -6.65 -3.97
N ALA A 114 -12.14 -5.50 -3.30
CA ALA A 114 -13.13 -5.15 -2.29
C ALA A 114 -14.54 -5.11 -2.89
N GLU A 115 -14.68 -4.55 -4.09
CA GLU A 115 -15.95 -4.52 -4.82
C GLU A 115 -16.42 -5.92 -5.19
N ARG A 116 -15.53 -6.77 -5.71
CA ARG A 116 -15.87 -8.17 -6.03
C ARG A 116 -16.31 -8.96 -4.82
N ARG A 117 -15.79 -8.63 -3.63
CA ARG A 117 -16.17 -9.27 -2.36
C ARG A 117 -17.36 -8.61 -1.67
N ASP A 118 -17.95 -7.60 -2.29
CA ASP A 118 -19.09 -6.85 -1.74
C ASP A 118 -18.77 -6.19 -0.38
N LEU A 119 -17.53 -5.76 -0.20
CA LEU A 119 -17.12 -5.00 0.97
C LEU A 119 -17.57 -3.55 0.82
N LYS A 120 -18.56 -3.15 1.61
CA LYS A 120 -19.23 -1.84 1.45
C LYS A 120 -18.40 -0.68 1.94
N GLN A 121 -17.45 -0.93 2.80
CA GLN A 121 -16.59 0.10 3.37
C GLN A 121 -15.16 -0.36 3.38
N GLN A 122 -14.26 0.53 2.97
CA GLN A 122 -12.82 0.33 3.09
C GLN A 122 -12.27 1.35 4.09
N ARG A 123 -11.37 0.90 4.95
CA ARG A 123 -10.76 1.71 6.00
C ARG A 123 -9.26 1.55 5.98
N LEU A 124 -8.57 2.59 6.39
CA LEU A 124 -7.11 2.56 6.56
C LEU A 124 -6.67 3.58 7.61
N SER A 125 -5.50 3.33 8.19
CA SER A 125 -4.78 4.33 8.99
C SER A 125 -3.66 4.90 8.12
N ALA A 126 -3.81 6.15 7.71
CA ALA A 126 -2.85 6.82 6.82
C ALA A 126 -1.86 7.63 7.63
N GLN A 127 -0.60 7.59 7.25
CA GLN A 127 0.34 8.61 7.72
C GLN A 127 -0.15 9.98 7.24
N VAL A 128 -0.07 10.99 8.11
CA VAL A 128 -0.70 12.30 7.86
C VAL A 128 -0.26 12.91 6.52
N HIS A 129 1.01 12.77 6.16
CA HIS A 129 1.53 13.33 4.91
C HIS A 129 1.02 12.60 3.65
N ALA A 130 0.38 11.43 3.79
CA ALA A 130 -0.14 10.65 2.68
C ALA A 130 -1.65 10.82 2.45
N THR A 131 -2.34 11.67 3.23
CA THR A 131 -3.80 11.82 3.14
C THR A 131 -4.26 12.25 1.75
N ALA A 132 -3.57 13.20 1.12
CA ALA A 132 -3.91 13.68 -0.22
C ALA A 132 -3.88 12.55 -1.27
N PHE A 133 -2.96 11.61 -1.12
CA PHE A 133 -2.88 10.43 -1.99
C PHE A 133 -4.16 9.60 -1.90
N TYR A 134 -4.63 9.30 -0.69
CA TYR A 134 -5.84 8.50 -0.49
C TYR A 134 -7.12 9.26 -0.83
N GLU A 135 -7.15 10.57 -0.64
CA GLU A 135 -8.30 11.39 -1.02
C GLU A 135 -8.62 11.30 -2.51
N ARG A 136 -7.61 11.12 -3.36
CA ARG A 136 -7.79 10.92 -4.80
C ARG A 136 -8.61 9.67 -5.13
N PHE A 137 -8.65 8.70 -4.24
CA PHE A 137 -9.40 7.45 -4.39
C PHE A 137 -10.75 7.47 -3.65
N GLY A 138 -11.15 8.62 -3.13
CA GLY A 138 -12.45 8.77 -2.48
C GLY A 138 -12.45 8.54 -0.97
N PHE A 139 -11.28 8.45 -0.35
CA PHE A 139 -11.16 8.35 1.10
C PHE A 139 -11.30 9.72 1.77
N THR A 140 -11.90 9.74 2.95
CA THR A 140 -12.03 10.94 3.78
C THR A 140 -11.49 10.68 5.18
N VAL A 141 -10.88 11.68 5.78
CA VAL A 141 -10.40 11.61 7.16
C VAL A 141 -11.58 11.59 8.12
N VAL A 142 -11.59 10.65 9.05
CA VAL A 142 -12.69 10.44 10.01
C VAL A 142 -12.23 10.45 11.47
N SER A 143 -10.97 10.72 11.74
CA SER A 143 -10.43 10.77 13.10
C SER A 143 -9.54 12.00 13.30
N ASP A 144 -9.26 12.30 14.58
CA ASP A 144 -8.17 13.19 14.94
C ASP A 144 -6.83 12.47 14.69
N GLU A 145 -5.75 13.24 14.69
CA GLU A 145 -4.40 12.71 14.54
C GLU A 145 -4.03 11.88 15.78
N PHE A 146 -3.40 10.72 15.56
CA PHE A 146 -2.89 9.84 16.60
C PHE A 146 -1.52 9.29 16.20
N LEU A 147 -0.80 8.74 17.16
CA LEU A 147 0.49 8.10 16.92
C LEU A 147 0.31 6.60 16.74
N GLU A 148 0.86 6.05 15.67
CA GLU A 148 0.98 4.62 15.43
C GLU A 148 2.43 4.32 15.10
N ALA A 149 3.05 3.42 15.86
CA ALA A 149 4.49 3.13 15.76
C ALA A 149 5.36 4.41 15.82
N GLY A 150 4.95 5.40 16.61
CA GLY A 150 5.64 6.68 16.77
C GLY A 150 5.45 7.68 15.64
N LEU A 151 4.64 7.36 14.63
CA LEU A 151 4.41 8.21 13.46
C LEU A 151 2.98 8.78 13.50
N PRO A 152 2.77 10.06 13.11
CA PRO A 152 1.42 10.65 13.11
C PRO A 152 0.55 10.05 12.00
N HIS A 153 -0.64 9.62 12.39
CA HIS A 153 -1.63 8.98 11.53
C HIS A 153 -3.01 9.59 11.70
N VAL A 154 -3.88 9.38 10.72
CA VAL A 154 -5.32 9.60 10.80
C VAL A 154 -6.04 8.39 10.21
N ASP A 155 -7.24 8.11 10.70
CA ASP A 155 -8.10 7.10 10.07
C ASP A 155 -8.85 7.71 8.88
N MET A 156 -8.94 6.93 7.83
CA MET A 156 -9.66 7.31 6.62
C MET A 156 -10.62 6.21 6.20
N VAL A 157 -11.74 6.62 5.61
CA VAL A 157 -12.82 5.72 5.19
C VAL A 157 -13.27 6.08 3.78
N ARG A 158 -13.59 5.04 3.02
CA ARG A 158 -14.27 5.14 1.74
C ARG A 158 -15.47 4.19 1.76
N ASN A 159 -16.62 4.69 1.34
CA ASN A 159 -17.80 3.86 1.18
C ASN A 159 -17.99 3.51 -0.28
N SER A 160 -18.16 2.23 -0.56
CA SER A 160 -18.48 1.74 -1.91
C SER A 160 -19.95 2.02 -2.22
N HIS A 161 -20.21 2.25 -3.49
CA HIS A 161 -21.58 2.49 -3.98
C HIS A 161 -22.37 1.20 -4.17
#